data_071530f87aeb91b21bd92638bcb1869c
#
_entry.id   071530f87aeb91b21bd92638bcb1869c
#
_cell.length_a   1.000
_cell.length_b   1.000
_cell.length_c   1.000
_cell.angle_alpha   90.00
_cell.angle_beta   90.00
_cell.angle_gamma   90.00
#
_symmetry.space_group_name_H-M   'P 1'
#
loop_
_entity.id
_entity.type
_entity.pdbx_description
1 polymer ?
#
loop_
_entity_poly.entity_id
_entity_poly.type
_entity_poly.pdbx_seq_one_letter_code
_entity_poly.pdbx_strand_id
1 'polypeptide(L)'
;MSEMFKGQVAIVTGAGGGLGREHALALAARGAKVVVNDLGGARDGSGASQSAAEAVVAEILAAGGEAIASAASVTDFQAVSQMVAETMAKWGRVDILVNNAGILRDKSFAKMELDDFRLVVDVHLMGAVNCTKAVWDIMRDQNYGRIVMTTSSSGLFGNFGQSNYGAAKMALVGLMQTLSIEGAKNDIRVNCLAPTAHTRMTEDLGLPLEALAPALVTPGLLHLVSPDAPTRCILAAGAGGFERAYITLTQGDFITGLNAAEQVAARFDKISDRSGEIVPEMGAAQGMIELTKAQSAQG
;
A
#
# COMPACT_ATOMS: atom_id res chain seq x y z
N MET A 1 25.42 -9.23 -4.01
CA MET A 1 23.94 -9.29 -3.86
C MET A 1 23.35 -9.73 -5.20
N SER A 2 22.15 -10.34 -5.24
CA SER A 2 21.50 -10.74 -6.48
C SER A 2 21.12 -9.50 -7.31
N GLU A 3 21.24 -9.56 -8.64
CA GLU A 3 20.81 -8.50 -9.56
C GLU A 3 19.32 -8.63 -9.92
N MET A 4 18.47 -8.89 -8.91
CA MET A 4 17.04 -9.21 -9.08
C MET A 4 16.26 -8.16 -9.88
N PHE A 5 16.64 -6.90 -9.77
CA PHE A 5 15.97 -5.76 -10.41
C PHE A 5 16.83 -5.08 -11.48
N LYS A 6 17.84 -5.78 -12.01
CA LYS A 6 18.72 -5.21 -13.04
C LYS A 6 17.96 -4.73 -14.26
N GLY A 7 18.17 -3.48 -14.62
CA GLY A 7 17.50 -2.82 -15.75
C GLY A 7 16.10 -2.33 -15.46
N GLN A 8 15.55 -2.57 -14.27
CA GLN A 8 14.25 -2.04 -13.86
C GLN A 8 14.37 -0.64 -13.23
N VAL A 9 13.30 0.12 -13.33
CA VAL A 9 13.17 1.48 -12.79
C VAL A 9 12.10 1.49 -11.70
N ALA A 10 12.46 1.96 -10.51
CA ALA A 10 11.58 2.04 -9.36
C ALA A 10 11.35 3.50 -8.94
N ILE A 11 10.10 3.85 -8.64
CA ILE A 11 9.72 5.10 -7.97
C ILE A 11 9.30 4.75 -6.55
N VAL A 12 9.95 5.36 -5.55
CA VAL A 12 9.61 5.19 -4.14
C VAL A 12 9.22 6.53 -3.56
N THR A 13 7.97 6.68 -3.09
CA THR A 13 7.48 7.92 -2.49
C THR A 13 7.70 7.93 -0.97
N GLY A 14 7.95 9.12 -0.39
CA GLY A 14 8.33 9.22 1.02
C GLY A 14 9.66 8.54 1.32
N ALA A 15 10.61 8.63 0.39
CA ALA A 15 11.84 7.85 0.40
C ALA A 15 13.04 8.61 1.00
N GLY A 16 12.83 9.81 1.55
CA GLY A 16 13.89 10.58 2.24
C GLY A 16 14.26 10.04 3.62
N GLY A 17 13.54 9.05 4.15
CA GLY A 17 13.83 8.46 5.45
C GLY A 17 13.00 7.20 5.76
N GLY A 18 13.24 6.59 6.91
CA GLY A 18 12.48 5.46 7.43
C GLY A 18 12.36 4.30 6.45
N LEU A 19 11.15 3.75 6.32
CA LEU A 19 10.85 2.63 5.43
C LEU A 19 11.19 2.94 3.97
N GLY A 20 10.78 4.10 3.47
CA GLY A 20 10.99 4.47 2.07
C GLY A 20 12.47 4.53 1.69
N ARG A 21 13.32 5.07 2.58
CA ARG A 21 14.78 5.06 2.40
C ARG A 21 15.32 3.64 2.32
N GLU A 22 14.97 2.76 3.26
CA GLU A 22 15.44 1.37 3.27
C GLU A 22 14.98 0.61 2.01
N HIS A 23 13.76 0.86 1.55
CA HIS A 23 13.24 0.30 0.31
C HIS A 23 14.05 0.77 -0.92
N ALA A 24 14.31 2.08 -1.01
CA ALA A 24 15.07 2.66 -2.11
C ALA A 24 16.51 2.11 -2.16
N LEU A 25 17.19 2.06 -1.02
CA LEU A 25 18.55 1.51 -0.91
C LEU A 25 18.58 0.02 -1.30
N ALA A 26 17.62 -0.77 -0.84
CA ALA A 26 17.58 -2.20 -1.09
C ALA A 26 17.25 -2.54 -2.55
N LEU A 27 16.41 -1.75 -3.22
CA LEU A 27 16.12 -1.86 -4.65
C LEU A 27 17.37 -1.51 -5.47
N ALA A 28 18.01 -0.38 -5.18
CA ALA A 28 19.24 0.05 -5.86
C ALA A 28 20.38 -0.97 -5.69
N ALA A 29 20.58 -1.51 -4.48
CA ALA A 29 21.58 -2.53 -4.20
C ALA A 29 21.35 -3.85 -4.97
N ARG A 30 20.17 -4.03 -5.57
CA ARG A 30 19.79 -5.18 -6.42
C ARG A 30 19.65 -4.83 -7.89
N GLY A 31 20.19 -3.66 -8.29
CA GLY A 31 20.33 -3.26 -9.70
C GLY A 31 19.17 -2.43 -10.25
N ALA A 32 18.19 -2.03 -9.44
CA ALA A 32 17.17 -1.07 -9.87
C ALA A 32 17.76 0.34 -10.00
N LYS A 33 17.27 1.11 -10.97
CA LYS A 33 17.43 2.56 -11.04
C LYS A 33 16.29 3.19 -10.22
N VAL A 34 16.59 4.12 -9.32
CA VAL A 34 15.61 4.54 -8.32
C VAL A 34 15.31 6.04 -8.40
N VAL A 35 14.04 6.39 -8.49
CA VAL A 35 13.55 7.73 -8.16
C VAL A 35 13.24 7.78 -6.67
N VAL A 36 14.03 8.55 -5.93
CA VAL A 36 13.81 8.84 -4.53
C VAL A 36 12.93 10.08 -4.44
N ASN A 37 11.62 9.87 -4.24
CA ASN A 37 10.68 10.98 -4.10
C ASN A 37 10.40 11.26 -2.63
N ASP A 38 10.63 12.49 -2.20
CA ASP A 38 10.27 12.99 -0.86
C ASP A 38 10.09 14.50 -0.89
N LEU A 39 8.96 14.99 -0.39
CA LEU A 39 8.70 16.42 -0.24
C LEU A 39 9.59 17.05 0.86
N GLY A 40 10.13 16.22 1.76
CA GLY A 40 10.97 16.67 2.88
C GLY A 40 10.19 17.36 4.00
N GLY A 41 8.88 17.10 4.09
CA GLY A 41 8.04 17.62 5.16
C GLY A 41 8.27 16.94 6.51
N ALA A 42 7.77 17.58 7.56
CA ALA A 42 7.69 17.01 8.89
C ALA A 42 6.64 15.89 8.96
N ARG A 43 6.58 15.16 10.10
CA ARG A 43 5.62 14.07 10.34
C ARG A 43 4.16 14.46 10.14
N ASP A 44 3.81 15.70 10.47
CA ASP A 44 2.44 16.25 10.35
C ASP A 44 2.10 16.80 8.96
N GLY A 45 3.04 16.72 8.01
CA GLY A 45 2.91 17.23 6.65
C GLY A 45 3.29 18.69 6.47
N SER A 46 3.84 19.35 7.49
CA SER A 46 4.32 20.75 7.38
C SER A 46 5.73 20.81 6.81
N GLY A 47 6.03 21.91 6.11
CA GLY A 47 7.36 22.18 5.54
C GLY A 47 7.65 21.37 4.27
N ALA A 48 8.78 21.69 3.64
CA ALA A 48 9.32 20.99 2.47
C ALA A 48 10.84 21.17 2.42
N SER A 49 11.59 20.13 2.03
CA SER A 49 13.03 20.19 1.81
C SER A 49 13.48 19.03 0.92
N GLN A 50 14.10 19.34 -0.19
CA GLN A 50 14.66 18.34 -1.10
C GLN A 50 15.88 17.59 -0.53
N SER A 51 16.51 18.11 0.51
CA SER A 51 17.75 17.59 1.06
C SER A 51 17.67 16.13 1.54
N ALA A 52 16.51 15.69 2.03
CA ALA A 52 16.32 14.30 2.48
C ALA A 52 16.39 13.30 1.31
N ALA A 53 15.71 13.61 0.19
CA ALA A 53 15.79 12.78 -1.03
C ALA A 53 17.19 12.78 -1.63
N GLU A 54 17.86 13.94 -1.68
CA GLU A 54 19.21 14.09 -2.21
C GLU A 54 20.24 13.30 -1.38
N ALA A 55 20.09 13.27 -0.06
CA ALA A 55 20.97 12.49 0.82
C ALA A 55 20.89 10.99 0.49
N VAL A 56 19.68 10.44 0.30
CA VAL A 56 19.49 9.03 -0.07
C VAL A 56 20.02 8.74 -1.48
N VAL A 57 19.84 9.67 -2.42
CA VAL A 57 20.45 9.56 -3.75
C VAL A 57 21.98 9.50 -3.66
N ALA A 58 22.59 10.37 -2.85
CA ALA A 58 24.06 10.36 -2.65
C ALA A 58 24.53 9.02 -2.08
N GLU A 59 23.81 8.41 -1.14
CA GLU A 59 24.13 7.08 -0.61
C GLU A 59 24.06 5.99 -1.71
N ILE A 60 23.01 6.02 -2.54
CA ILE A 60 22.84 5.06 -3.65
C ILE A 60 24.00 5.20 -4.66
N LEU A 61 24.34 6.44 -5.04
CA LEU A 61 25.43 6.71 -5.98
C LEU A 61 26.79 6.31 -5.40
N ALA A 62 27.05 6.58 -4.12
CA ALA A 62 28.28 6.18 -3.44
C ALA A 62 28.43 4.64 -3.36
N ALA A 63 27.32 3.90 -3.32
CA ALA A 63 27.28 2.44 -3.38
C ALA A 63 27.38 1.88 -4.82
N GLY A 64 27.51 2.74 -5.85
CA GLY A 64 27.62 2.33 -7.26
C GLY A 64 26.28 2.08 -7.96
N GLY A 65 25.14 2.45 -7.35
CA GLY A 65 23.82 2.38 -7.94
C GLY A 65 23.48 3.61 -8.80
N GLU A 66 22.28 3.64 -9.36
CA GLU A 66 21.74 4.76 -10.12
C GLU A 66 20.47 5.31 -9.43
N ALA A 67 20.43 6.61 -9.18
CA ALA A 67 19.25 7.26 -8.61
C ALA A 67 19.11 8.72 -9.04
N ILE A 68 17.89 9.26 -8.90
CA ILE A 68 17.57 10.70 -8.96
C ILE A 68 16.63 11.07 -7.82
N ALA A 69 16.73 12.32 -7.37
CA ALA A 69 15.84 12.89 -6.36
C ALA A 69 14.64 13.58 -7.03
N SER A 70 13.48 13.54 -6.38
CA SER A 70 12.30 14.32 -6.73
C SER A 70 11.65 14.88 -5.47
N ALA A 71 11.30 16.17 -5.49
CA ALA A 71 10.55 16.85 -4.43
C ALA A 71 9.05 16.99 -4.76
N ALA A 72 8.55 16.22 -5.74
CA ALA A 72 7.14 16.27 -6.12
C ALA A 72 6.23 15.92 -4.95
N SER A 73 5.25 16.78 -4.64
CA SER A 73 4.18 16.44 -3.72
C SER A 73 3.27 15.38 -4.35
N VAL A 74 3.02 14.28 -3.64
CA VAL A 74 2.12 13.23 -4.12
C VAL A 74 0.67 13.71 -4.26
N THR A 75 0.28 14.80 -3.58
CA THR A 75 -1.05 15.41 -3.69
C THR A 75 -1.21 16.29 -4.91
N ASP A 76 -0.11 16.65 -5.59
CA ASP A 76 -0.11 17.42 -6.82
C ASP A 76 0.11 16.51 -8.03
N PHE A 77 -0.98 16.20 -8.76
CA PHE A 77 -0.92 15.31 -9.92
C PHE A 77 -0.02 15.86 -11.05
N GLN A 78 0.08 17.18 -11.19
CA GLN A 78 0.95 17.77 -12.20
C GLN A 78 2.43 17.58 -11.85
N ALA A 79 2.80 17.82 -10.60
CA ALA A 79 4.16 17.56 -10.11
C ALA A 79 4.53 16.06 -10.21
N VAL A 80 3.61 15.17 -9.86
CA VAL A 80 3.79 13.72 -10.02
C VAL A 80 3.96 13.32 -11.50
N SER A 81 3.14 13.88 -12.40
CA SER A 81 3.25 13.63 -13.84
C SER A 81 4.58 14.10 -14.40
N GLN A 82 5.08 15.24 -13.94
CA GLN A 82 6.40 15.75 -14.32
C GLN A 82 7.52 14.82 -13.85
N MET A 83 7.49 14.37 -12.61
CA MET A 83 8.44 13.38 -12.07
C MET A 83 8.48 12.11 -12.92
N VAL A 84 7.32 11.60 -13.32
CA VAL A 84 7.22 10.40 -14.18
C VAL A 84 7.77 10.70 -15.58
N ALA A 85 7.47 11.86 -16.16
CA ALA A 85 8.00 12.27 -17.47
C ALA A 85 9.54 12.38 -17.46
N GLU A 86 10.12 12.95 -16.42
CA GLU A 86 11.58 13.02 -16.23
C GLU A 86 12.19 11.62 -16.08
N THR A 87 11.52 10.71 -15.37
CA THR A 87 11.93 9.32 -15.23
C THR A 87 11.95 8.61 -16.59
N MET A 88 10.90 8.79 -17.38
CA MET A 88 10.79 8.23 -18.74
C MET A 88 11.83 8.83 -19.70
N ALA A 89 12.07 10.13 -19.63
CA ALA A 89 13.11 10.78 -20.44
C ALA A 89 14.52 10.25 -20.14
N LYS A 90 14.78 9.91 -18.85
CA LYS A 90 16.10 9.42 -18.41
C LYS A 90 16.30 7.93 -18.69
N TRP A 91 15.29 7.09 -18.44
CA TRP A 91 15.46 5.63 -18.42
C TRP A 91 14.49 4.86 -19.32
N GLY A 92 13.48 5.52 -19.89
CA GLY A 92 12.57 4.96 -20.89
C GLY A 92 11.53 3.98 -20.34
N ARG A 93 11.45 3.79 -19.01
CA ARG A 93 10.51 2.84 -18.38
C ARG A 93 10.22 3.17 -16.92
N VAL A 94 9.13 2.62 -16.40
CA VAL A 94 8.82 2.54 -14.97
C VAL A 94 8.24 1.16 -14.68
N ASP A 95 8.93 0.38 -13.85
CA ASP A 95 8.57 -1.02 -13.56
C ASP A 95 7.96 -1.21 -12.18
N ILE A 96 8.41 -0.42 -11.22
CA ILE A 96 8.07 -0.55 -9.80
C ILE A 96 7.59 0.79 -9.27
N LEU A 97 6.44 0.79 -8.60
CA LEU A 97 5.95 1.93 -7.83
C LEU A 97 5.69 1.51 -6.38
N VAL A 98 6.35 2.19 -5.44
CA VAL A 98 6.13 2.03 -4.01
C VAL A 98 5.44 3.28 -3.47
N ASN A 99 4.14 3.21 -3.26
CA ASN A 99 3.34 4.24 -2.62
C ASN A 99 3.53 4.16 -1.10
N ASN A 100 4.55 4.88 -0.58
CA ASN A 100 4.92 4.86 0.82
C ASN A 100 4.78 6.23 1.50
N ALA A 101 4.68 7.33 0.76
CA ALA A 101 4.49 8.67 1.32
C ALA A 101 3.30 8.73 2.29
N GLY A 102 3.47 9.46 3.39
CA GLY A 102 2.42 9.55 4.40
C GLY A 102 2.74 10.52 5.53
N ILE A 103 1.70 10.92 6.24
CA ILE A 103 1.72 11.82 7.40
C ILE A 103 0.84 11.27 8.53
N LEU A 104 0.97 11.80 9.73
CA LEU A 104 0.10 11.50 10.87
C LEU A 104 -0.49 12.78 11.47
N ARG A 105 -1.80 12.74 11.71
CA ARG A 105 -2.56 13.74 12.46
C ARG A 105 -3.53 13.05 13.39
N ASP A 106 -2.95 12.37 14.38
CA ASP A 106 -3.70 11.48 15.29
C ASP A 106 -4.43 12.28 16.36
N LYS A 107 -5.74 12.04 16.46
CA LYS A 107 -6.62 12.55 17.51
C LYS A 107 -7.80 11.61 17.68
N SER A 108 -8.36 11.50 18.89
CA SER A 108 -9.64 10.80 19.07
C SER A 108 -10.70 11.42 18.14
N PHE A 109 -11.63 10.60 17.62
CA PHE A 109 -12.63 11.06 16.65
C PHE A 109 -13.42 12.30 17.12
N ALA A 110 -13.74 12.34 18.40
CA ALA A 110 -14.44 13.49 19.01
C ALA A 110 -13.64 14.81 18.98
N LYS A 111 -12.30 14.73 18.85
CA LYS A 111 -11.40 15.90 18.79
C LYS A 111 -10.76 16.09 17.41
N MET A 112 -11.09 15.22 16.45
CA MET A 112 -10.53 15.25 15.10
C MET A 112 -11.12 16.42 14.33
N GLU A 113 -10.27 17.28 13.81
CA GLU A 113 -10.67 18.32 12.85
C GLU A 113 -10.85 17.70 11.45
N LEU A 114 -11.90 18.11 10.74
CA LEU A 114 -12.19 17.56 9.40
C LEU A 114 -11.08 17.88 8.38
N ASP A 115 -10.37 18.97 8.57
CA ASP A 115 -9.25 19.33 7.68
C ASP A 115 -8.03 18.44 7.92
N ASP A 116 -7.77 18.02 9.16
CA ASP A 116 -6.78 16.98 9.47
C ASP A 116 -7.17 15.63 8.85
N PHE A 117 -8.47 15.30 8.89
CA PHE A 117 -8.98 14.09 8.26
C PHE A 117 -8.77 14.12 6.74
N ARG A 118 -9.19 15.20 6.08
CA ARG A 118 -9.04 15.39 4.63
C ARG A 118 -7.58 15.33 4.20
N LEU A 119 -6.71 16.05 4.89
CA LEU A 119 -5.28 16.08 4.55
C LEU A 119 -4.64 14.69 4.62
N VAL A 120 -4.98 13.88 5.65
CA VAL A 120 -4.47 12.51 5.76
C VAL A 120 -4.99 11.64 4.61
N VAL A 121 -6.26 11.77 4.24
CA VAL A 121 -6.83 11.06 3.07
C VAL A 121 -6.16 11.52 1.77
N ASP A 122 -5.95 12.82 1.60
CA ASP A 122 -5.33 13.39 0.40
C ASP A 122 -3.89 12.87 0.22
N VAL A 123 -3.09 12.86 1.28
CA VAL A 123 -1.70 12.40 1.16
C VAL A 123 -1.64 10.88 0.95
N HIS A 124 -2.35 10.09 1.77
CA HIS A 124 -2.22 8.64 1.72
C HIS A 124 -2.97 7.99 0.56
N LEU A 125 -4.25 8.35 0.36
CA LEU A 125 -5.09 7.75 -0.66
C LEU A 125 -4.91 8.47 -2.00
N MET A 126 -5.22 9.78 -2.05
CA MET A 126 -5.14 10.49 -3.33
C MET A 126 -3.71 10.60 -3.84
N GLY A 127 -2.72 10.72 -2.96
CA GLY A 127 -1.30 10.65 -3.34
C GLY A 127 -0.94 9.32 -4.01
N ALA A 128 -1.39 8.19 -3.46
CA ALA A 128 -1.20 6.89 -4.09
C ALA A 128 -1.97 6.75 -5.42
N VAL A 129 -3.20 7.28 -5.50
CA VAL A 129 -3.99 7.34 -6.74
C VAL A 129 -3.25 8.15 -7.80
N ASN A 130 -2.75 9.34 -7.47
CA ASN A 130 -2.02 10.22 -8.39
C ASN A 130 -0.77 9.52 -8.96
N CYS A 131 0.07 8.96 -8.07
CA CYS A 131 1.28 8.26 -8.49
C CYS A 131 0.96 7.03 -9.36
N THR A 132 -0.03 6.24 -8.96
CA THR A 132 -0.43 5.04 -9.70
C THR A 132 -1.01 5.41 -11.06
N LYS A 133 -1.86 6.45 -11.14
CA LYS A 133 -2.44 6.91 -12.40
C LYS A 133 -1.37 7.41 -13.38
N ALA A 134 -0.35 8.11 -12.88
CA ALA A 134 0.73 8.63 -13.71
C ALA A 134 1.60 7.53 -14.37
N VAL A 135 1.74 6.36 -13.72
CA VAL A 135 2.53 5.24 -14.27
C VAL A 135 1.68 4.16 -14.95
N TRP A 136 0.36 4.18 -14.78
CA TRP A 136 -0.53 3.08 -15.16
C TRP A 136 -0.47 2.74 -16.65
N ASP A 137 -0.61 3.74 -17.51
CA ASP A 137 -0.59 3.52 -18.96
C ASP A 137 0.80 3.12 -19.45
N ILE A 138 1.87 3.65 -18.85
CA ILE A 138 3.26 3.23 -19.12
C ILE A 138 3.43 1.73 -18.81
N MET A 139 2.99 1.27 -17.63
CA MET A 139 3.07 -0.13 -17.24
C MET A 139 2.20 -1.03 -18.12
N ARG A 140 1.03 -0.54 -18.56
CA ARG A 140 0.17 -1.26 -19.53
C ARG A 140 0.86 -1.46 -20.88
N ASP A 141 1.48 -0.42 -21.40
CA ASP A 141 2.19 -0.46 -22.69
C ASP A 141 3.44 -1.35 -22.60
N GLN A 142 4.10 -1.39 -21.45
CA GLN A 142 5.22 -2.28 -21.16
C GLN A 142 4.79 -3.75 -20.97
N ASN A 143 3.49 -4.02 -20.70
CA ASN A 143 2.99 -5.30 -20.20
C ASN A 143 3.76 -5.80 -18.96
N TYR A 144 4.09 -4.89 -18.07
CA TYR A 144 4.78 -5.17 -16.82
C TYR A 144 4.60 -4.02 -15.83
N GLY A 145 4.23 -4.33 -14.60
CA GLY A 145 4.19 -3.38 -13.50
C GLY A 145 4.12 -4.07 -12.14
N ARG A 146 4.78 -3.48 -11.14
CA ARG A 146 4.74 -3.93 -9.75
C ARG A 146 4.44 -2.74 -8.86
N ILE A 147 3.28 -2.75 -8.24
CA ILE A 147 2.78 -1.64 -7.43
C ILE A 147 2.55 -2.12 -6.01
N VAL A 148 3.14 -1.42 -5.04
CA VAL A 148 2.88 -1.67 -3.61
C VAL A 148 2.29 -0.44 -2.97
N MET A 149 1.16 -0.64 -2.27
CA MET A 149 0.51 0.34 -1.41
C MET A 149 0.93 0.09 0.03
N THR A 150 1.55 1.06 0.68
CA THR A 150 1.86 0.94 2.11
C THR A 150 0.60 1.19 2.92
N THR A 151 -0.08 0.10 3.30
CA THR A 151 -1.23 0.11 4.23
C THR A 151 -0.74 0.09 5.68
N SER A 152 -1.52 -0.38 6.63
CA SER A 152 -1.16 -0.42 8.06
C SER A 152 -2.05 -1.39 8.81
N SER A 153 -1.57 -1.95 9.93
CA SER A 153 -2.38 -2.63 10.93
C SER A 153 -3.56 -1.77 11.41
N SER A 154 -3.36 -0.45 11.52
CA SER A 154 -4.44 0.50 11.86
C SER A 154 -5.54 0.54 10.80
N GLY A 155 -5.20 0.36 9.52
CA GLY A 155 -6.19 0.22 8.46
C GLY A 155 -6.92 -1.13 8.52
N LEU A 156 -6.18 -2.22 8.78
CA LEU A 156 -6.73 -3.58 8.77
C LEU A 156 -7.57 -3.90 10.02
N PHE A 157 -7.12 -3.42 11.20
CA PHE A 157 -7.66 -3.87 12.49
C PHE A 157 -8.16 -2.73 13.37
N GLY A 158 -7.94 -1.48 12.94
CA GLY A 158 -8.28 -0.28 13.71
C GLY A 158 -7.23 0.05 14.78
N ASN A 159 -7.16 1.34 15.13
CA ASN A 159 -6.36 1.83 16.25
C ASN A 159 -7.00 3.10 16.84
N PHE A 160 -6.98 3.23 18.15
CA PHE A 160 -7.55 4.41 18.82
C PHE A 160 -6.82 5.69 18.39
N GLY A 161 -7.58 6.74 18.08
CA GLY A 161 -7.05 8.04 17.70
C GLY A 161 -6.63 8.16 16.23
N GLN A 162 -6.82 7.13 15.41
CA GLN A 162 -6.37 7.07 14.02
C GLN A 162 -7.52 6.87 13.02
N SER A 163 -8.69 7.46 13.24
CA SER A 163 -9.85 7.29 12.36
C SER A 163 -9.58 7.78 10.92
N ASN A 164 -8.87 8.90 10.74
CA ASN A 164 -8.44 9.41 9.46
C ASN A 164 -7.41 8.48 8.80
N TYR A 165 -6.37 8.13 9.53
CA TYR A 165 -5.28 7.27 9.05
C TYR A 165 -5.77 5.85 8.74
N GLY A 166 -6.54 5.23 9.67
CA GLY A 166 -7.11 3.91 9.45
C GLY A 166 -8.02 3.85 8.24
N ALA A 167 -8.90 4.85 8.06
CA ALA A 167 -9.77 4.95 6.88
C ALA A 167 -8.94 5.05 5.58
N ALA A 168 -7.94 5.94 5.53
CA ALA A 168 -7.08 6.11 4.36
C ALA A 168 -6.28 4.82 4.04
N LYS A 169 -5.75 4.14 5.05
CA LYS A 169 -4.96 2.92 4.88
C LYS A 169 -5.81 1.71 4.47
N MET A 170 -7.07 1.60 4.93
CA MET A 170 -7.99 0.57 4.45
C MET A 170 -8.50 0.87 3.03
N ALA A 171 -8.66 2.14 2.66
CA ALA A 171 -9.01 2.53 1.30
C ALA A 171 -7.94 2.10 0.28
N LEU A 172 -6.66 2.09 0.64
CA LEU A 172 -5.58 1.54 -0.20
C LEU A 172 -5.75 0.04 -0.46
N VAL A 173 -6.29 -0.71 0.50
CA VAL A 173 -6.60 -2.14 0.31
C VAL A 173 -7.72 -2.29 -0.73
N GLY A 174 -8.79 -1.48 -0.65
CA GLY A 174 -9.85 -1.45 -1.66
C GLY A 174 -9.34 -1.10 -3.06
N LEU A 175 -8.47 -0.09 -3.15
CA LEU A 175 -7.81 0.31 -4.41
C LEU A 175 -6.96 -0.83 -4.97
N MET A 176 -6.13 -1.48 -4.16
CA MET A 176 -5.32 -2.63 -4.54
C MET A 176 -6.19 -3.79 -5.06
N GLN A 177 -7.31 -4.12 -4.39
CA GLN A 177 -8.22 -5.16 -4.82
C GLN A 177 -8.73 -4.95 -6.25
N THR A 178 -9.14 -3.72 -6.58
CA THR A 178 -9.66 -3.37 -7.90
C THR A 178 -8.55 -3.34 -8.95
N LEU A 179 -7.47 -2.63 -8.68
CA LEU A 179 -6.37 -2.47 -9.65
C LEU A 179 -5.65 -3.79 -9.95
N SER A 180 -5.62 -4.75 -9.01
CA SER A 180 -5.06 -6.08 -9.28
C SER A 180 -5.87 -6.85 -10.34
N ILE A 181 -7.18 -6.64 -10.42
CA ILE A 181 -8.06 -7.23 -11.43
C ILE A 181 -7.86 -6.51 -12.77
N GLU A 182 -7.88 -5.17 -12.76
CA GLU A 182 -7.73 -4.37 -13.98
C GLU A 182 -6.35 -4.54 -14.64
N GLY A 183 -5.30 -4.72 -13.84
CA GLY A 183 -3.92 -4.87 -14.30
C GLY A 183 -3.55 -6.27 -14.78
N ALA A 184 -4.35 -7.29 -14.47
CA ALA A 184 -4.01 -8.70 -14.67
C ALA A 184 -3.60 -9.05 -16.11
N LYS A 185 -4.32 -8.52 -17.11
CA LYS A 185 -4.04 -8.78 -18.53
C LYS A 185 -2.72 -8.20 -19.04
N ASN A 186 -2.13 -7.25 -18.31
CA ASN A 186 -0.88 -6.58 -18.67
C ASN A 186 0.26 -6.91 -17.68
N ASP A 187 0.16 -8.00 -16.92
CA ASP A 187 1.10 -8.38 -15.85
C ASP A 187 1.42 -7.23 -14.88
N ILE A 188 0.42 -6.39 -14.59
CA ILE A 188 0.52 -5.39 -13.53
C ILE A 188 0.02 -6.04 -12.24
N ARG A 189 0.92 -6.26 -11.29
CA ARG A 189 0.63 -6.85 -9.98
C ARG A 189 0.59 -5.79 -8.92
N VAL A 190 -0.51 -5.75 -8.18
CA VAL A 190 -0.75 -4.72 -7.16
C VAL A 190 -0.94 -5.39 -5.80
N ASN A 191 -0.17 -4.96 -4.80
CA ASN A 191 -0.12 -5.54 -3.47
C ASN A 191 -0.17 -4.46 -2.38
N CYS A 192 -0.47 -4.87 -1.16
CA CYS A 192 -0.37 -4.04 0.04
C CYS A 192 0.72 -4.57 0.98
N LEU A 193 1.50 -3.65 1.54
CA LEU A 193 2.41 -3.90 2.66
C LEU A 193 1.87 -3.20 3.90
N ALA A 194 1.66 -3.94 4.99
CA ALA A 194 1.27 -3.42 6.31
C ALA A 194 2.49 -3.49 7.25
N PRO A 195 3.34 -2.46 7.30
CA PRO A 195 4.58 -2.51 8.06
C PRO A 195 4.38 -2.21 9.55
N THR A 196 5.19 -2.86 10.39
CA THR A 196 5.47 -2.45 11.77
C THR A 196 6.95 -2.16 11.90
N ALA A 197 7.31 -0.89 11.99
CA ALA A 197 8.70 -0.45 12.08
C ALA A 197 8.84 0.79 12.96
N HIS A 198 9.99 0.93 13.59
CA HIS A 198 10.35 2.17 14.26
C HIS A 198 10.79 3.21 13.23
N THR A 199 10.03 4.28 13.13
CA THR A 199 10.26 5.40 12.21
C THR A 199 9.93 6.69 12.95
N ARG A 200 10.17 7.85 12.34
CA ARG A 200 9.67 9.13 12.87
C ARG A 200 8.17 9.12 13.21
N MET A 201 7.40 8.26 12.56
CA MET A 201 5.96 8.11 12.81
C MET A 201 5.65 7.35 14.11
N THR A 202 6.58 6.55 14.63
CA THR A 202 6.38 5.63 15.78
C THR A 202 7.30 5.91 16.94
N GLU A 203 8.09 6.98 16.90
CA GLU A 203 9.08 7.34 17.94
C GLU A 203 8.47 7.43 19.35
N ASP A 204 7.23 7.92 19.45
CA ASP A 204 6.53 8.15 20.72
C ASP A 204 5.98 6.85 21.34
N LEU A 205 6.05 5.70 20.68
CA LEU A 205 5.44 4.45 21.14
C LEU A 205 6.29 3.65 22.13
N GLY A 206 7.52 4.10 22.45
CA GLY A 206 8.40 3.42 23.42
C GLY A 206 8.78 1.98 23.03
N LEU A 207 8.72 1.65 21.75
CA LEU A 207 9.01 0.32 21.23
C LEU A 207 10.53 0.08 21.13
N PRO A 208 11.01 -1.17 21.24
CA PRO A 208 12.44 -1.49 21.13
C PRO A 208 12.96 -1.17 19.72
N LEU A 209 13.83 -0.15 19.62
CA LEU A 209 14.32 0.45 18.37
C LEU A 209 14.98 -0.57 17.43
N GLU A 210 15.84 -1.44 17.96
CA GLU A 210 16.61 -2.40 17.17
C GLU A 210 15.71 -3.52 16.59
N ALA A 211 14.75 -4.00 17.39
CA ALA A 211 13.83 -5.05 16.96
C ALA A 211 12.85 -4.61 15.87
N LEU A 212 12.61 -3.29 15.77
CA LEU A 212 11.69 -2.71 14.78
C LEU A 212 12.39 -1.88 13.70
N ALA A 213 13.64 -2.21 13.40
CA ALA A 213 14.38 -1.52 12.33
C ALA A 213 13.63 -1.61 10.99
N PRO A 214 13.46 -0.50 10.25
CA PRO A 214 12.80 -0.48 8.93
C PRO A 214 13.37 -1.50 7.94
N ALA A 215 14.66 -1.80 8.03
CA ALA A 215 15.35 -2.79 7.21
C ALA A 215 14.74 -4.21 7.34
N LEU A 216 14.12 -4.54 8.49
CA LEU A 216 13.48 -5.84 8.73
C LEU A 216 12.13 -6.01 7.99
N VAL A 217 11.53 -4.91 7.53
CA VAL A 217 10.32 -4.91 6.70
C VAL A 217 10.65 -5.06 5.21
N THR A 218 11.77 -4.50 4.81
CA THR A 218 12.17 -4.38 3.38
C THR A 218 12.21 -5.71 2.62
N PRO A 219 12.59 -6.87 3.19
CA PRO A 219 12.49 -8.15 2.48
C PRO A 219 11.07 -8.48 1.98
N GLY A 220 10.05 -8.12 2.75
CA GLY A 220 8.66 -8.26 2.34
C GLY A 220 8.31 -7.38 1.13
N LEU A 221 8.76 -6.11 1.12
CA LEU A 221 8.61 -5.25 -0.05
C LEU A 221 9.27 -5.86 -1.28
N LEU A 222 10.54 -6.27 -1.18
CA LEU A 222 11.28 -6.83 -2.31
C LEU A 222 10.57 -8.03 -2.93
N HIS A 223 9.96 -8.89 -2.11
CA HIS A 223 9.12 -9.99 -2.59
C HIS A 223 7.88 -9.48 -3.34
N LEU A 224 7.18 -8.48 -2.79
CA LEU A 224 5.96 -7.93 -3.40
C LEU A 224 6.19 -7.18 -4.71
N VAL A 225 7.43 -6.80 -5.02
CA VAL A 225 7.81 -6.14 -6.29
C VAL A 225 8.74 -6.98 -7.17
N SER A 226 9.03 -8.23 -6.79
CA SER A 226 9.87 -9.14 -7.57
C SER A 226 9.19 -9.54 -8.90
N PRO A 227 9.94 -10.08 -9.87
CA PRO A 227 9.33 -10.66 -11.08
C PRO A 227 8.25 -11.68 -10.79
N ASP A 228 8.42 -12.50 -9.74
CA ASP A 228 7.49 -13.54 -9.29
C ASP A 228 6.53 -13.08 -8.19
N ALA A 229 6.40 -11.76 -7.98
CA ALA A 229 5.52 -11.20 -6.96
C ALA A 229 4.11 -11.78 -7.03
N PRO A 230 3.42 -12.01 -5.91
CA PRO A 230 1.98 -12.27 -5.94
C PRO A 230 1.24 -11.04 -6.49
N THR A 231 -0.04 -11.20 -6.73
CA THR A 231 -0.95 -10.05 -6.86
C THR A 231 -2.05 -10.14 -5.82
N ARG A 232 -2.64 -9.01 -5.45
CA ARG A 232 -3.76 -8.97 -4.49
C ARG A 232 -3.39 -9.53 -3.11
N CYS A 233 -2.13 -9.33 -2.71
CA CYS A 233 -1.62 -9.78 -1.41
C CYS A 233 -1.61 -8.62 -0.41
N ILE A 234 -2.03 -8.88 0.83
CA ILE A 234 -1.83 -8.00 1.98
C ILE A 234 -0.79 -8.68 2.85
N LEU A 235 0.45 -8.18 2.83
CA LEU A 235 1.56 -8.70 3.62
C LEU A 235 1.80 -7.79 4.83
N ALA A 236 1.65 -8.30 6.04
CA ALA A 236 2.14 -7.68 7.24
C ALA A 236 3.63 -8.02 7.40
N ALA A 237 4.44 -7.05 7.83
CA ALA A 237 5.88 -7.23 8.01
C ALA A 237 6.40 -6.35 9.15
N GLY A 238 7.14 -6.94 10.09
CA GLY A 238 7.74 -6.22 11.20
C GLY A 238 8.60 -7.11 12.07
N ALA A 239 9.66 -6.58 12.65
CA ALA A 239 10.58 -7.33 13.52
C ALA A 239 11.10 -8.65 12.92
N GLY A 240 11.13 -8.77 11.59
CA GLY A 240 11.51 -10.01 10.89
C GLY A 240 10.37 -11.04 10.78
N GLY A 241 9.16 -10.75 11.29
CA GLY A 241 7.93 -11.53 11.09
C GLY A 241 7.23 -11.11 9.79
N PHE A 242 6.60 -12.08 9.13
CA PHE A 242 5.84 -11.86 7.89
C PHE A 242 4.56 -12.69 7.95
N GLU A 243 3.40 -12.03 7.89
CA GLU A 243 2.10 -12.67 7.92
C GLU A 243 1.26 -12.19 6.73
N ARG A 244 0.37 -13.04 6.23
CA ARG A 244 -0.58 -12.67 5.18
C ARG A 244 -1.96 -12.43 5.77
N ALA A 245 -2.50 -11.23 5.56
CA ALA A 245 -3.89 -10.93 5.90
C ALA A 245 -4.82 -11.20 4.71
N TYR A 246 -6.08 -11.55 5.02
CA TYR A 246 -7.11 -11.84 4.03
C TYR A 246 -8.40 -11.10 4.38
N ILE A 247 -9.17 -10.74 3.35
CA ILE A 247 -10.57 -10.34 3.47
C ILE A 247 -11.37 -11.57 3.05
N THR A 248 -12.12 -12.12 4.01
CA THR A 248 -12.85 -13.38 3.85
C THR A 248 -14.35 -13.16 3.97
N LEU A 249 -15.12 -14.10 3.47
CA LEU A 249 -16.57 -14.18 3.57
C LEU A 249 -16.93 -15.55 4.15
N THR A 250 -17.74 -15.59 5.21
CA THR A 250 -18.26 -16.82 5.81
C THR A 250 -19.25 -17.50 4.87
N GLN A 251 -19.56 -18.76 5.13
CA GLN A 251 -20.62 -19.47 4.39
C GLN A 251 -22.02 -18.87 4.66
N GLY A 252 -22.21 -18.27 5.82
CA GLY A 252 -23.47 -17.59 6.18
C GLY A 252 -24.70 -18.52 6.20
N ASP A 253 -25.88 -17.93 6.04
CA ASP A 253 -27.16 -18.66 6.01
C ASP A 253 -28.09 -18.07 4.95
N PHE A 254 -29.18 -18.79 4.61
CA PHE A 254 -30.26 -18.29 3.78
C PHE A 254 -31.51 -18.08 4.64
N ILE A 255 -32.01 -16.86 4.67
CA ILE A 255 -33.13 -16.45 5.54
C ILE A 255 -34.06 -15.52 4.74
N THR A 256 -35.36 -15.85 4.70
CA THR A 256 -36.37 -15.03 4.03
C THR A 256 -37.70 -15.06 4.84
N GLY A 257 -38.67 -14.26 4.42
CA GLY A 257 -40.01 -14.22 4.99
C GLY A 257 -40.22 -13.10 6.02
N LEU A 258 -41.42 -13.05 6.58
CA LEU A 258 -41.86 -11.94 7.44
C LEU A 258 -41.02 -11.76 8.72
N ASN A 259 -40.49 -12.85 9.29
CA ASN A 259 -39.67 -12.86 10.49
C ASN A 259 -38.18 -12.96 10.21
N ALA A 260 -37.73 -12.51 9.02
CA ALA A 260 -36.32 -12.63 8.61
C ALA A 260 -35.37 -11.88 9.54
N ALA A 261 -35.75 -10.71 10.05
CA ALA A 261 -34.94 -9.94 10.96
C ALA A 261 -34.65 -10.67 12.28
N GLU A 262 -35.66 -11.26 12.88
CA GLU A 262 -35.56 -12.04 14.12
C GLU A 262 -34.76 -13.33 13.89
N GLN A 263 -34.89 -13.95 12.71
CA GLN A 263 -34.12 -15.14 12.34
C GLN A 263 -32.65 -14.79 12.10
N VAL A 264 -32.31 -13.64 11.49
CA VAL A 264 -30.92 -13.18 11.38
C VAL A 264 -30.30 -13.03 12.75
N ALA A 265 -31.00 -12.39 13.70
CA ALA A 265 -30.52 -12.25 15.07
C ALA A 265 -30.34 -13.62 15.76
N ALA A 266 -31.32 -14.51 15.65
CA ALA A 266 -31.28 -15.84 16.27
C ALA A 266 -30.22 -16.79 15.70
N ARG A 267 -29.81 -16.58 14.43
CA ARG A 267 -28.84 -17.44 13.72
C ARG A 267 -27.51 -16.72 13.49
N PHE A 268 -27.24 -15.62 14.19
CA PHE A 268 -26.05 -14.80 13.95
C PHE A 268 -24.75 -15.58 14.19
N ASP A 269 -24.71 -16.50 15.14
CA ASP A 269 -23.56 -17.38 15.40
C ASP A 269 -23.25 -18.27 14.18
N LYS A 270 -24.30 -18.85 13.57
CA LYS A 270 -24.15 -19.64 12.33
C LYS A 270 -23.70 -18.78 11.16
N ILE A 271 -24.25 -17.57 11.01
CA ILE A 271 -23.85 -16.61 9.98
C ILE A 271 -22.37 -16.22 10.14
N SER A 272 -21.92 -16.12 11.40
CA SER A 272 -20.56 -15.70 11.77
C SER A 272 -19.54 -16.85 11.83
N ASP A 273 -19.99 -18.11 11.64
CA ASP A 273 -19.10 -19.27 11.66
C ASP A 273 -18.06 -19.17 10.55
N ARG A 274 -16.79 -19.17 10.94
CA ARG A 274 -15.66 -19.07 10.04
C ARG A 274 -15.28 -20.39 9.37
N SER A 275 -15.92 -21.49 9.75
CA SER A 275 -15.72 -22.80 9.12
C SER A 275 -16.05 -22.73 7.63
N GLY A 276 -15.09 -23.04 6.79
CA GLY A 276 -15.26 -22.98 5.33
C GLY A 276 -15.33 -21.55 4.75
N GLU A 277 -14.86 -20.52 5.47
CA GLU A 277 -14.75 -19.17 4.91
C GLU A 277 -13.92 -19.18 3.62
N ILE A 278 -14.25 -18.28 2.72
CA ILE A 278 -13.58 -18.14 1.42
C ILE A 278 -12.97 -16.75 1.25
N VAL A 279 -12.01 -16.63 0.37
CA VAL A 279 -11.50 -15.35 -0.13
C VAL A 279 -12.15 -15.08 -1.50
N PRO A 280 -13.17 -14.21 -1.59
CA PRO A 280 -13.84 -13.93 -2.87
C PRO A 280 -12.85 -13.34 -3.89
N GLU A 281 -12.88 -13.82 -5.13
CA GLU A 281 -11.97 -13.36 -6.18
C GLU A 281 -12.31 -11.95 -6.69
N MET A 282 -13.59 -11.57 -6.64
CA MET A 282 -14.09 -10.25 -7.03
C MET A 282 -15.39 -9.92 -6.31
N GLY A 283 -15.83 -8.68 -6.36
CA GLY A 283 -17.07 -8.24 -5.71
C GLY A 283 -18.32 -9.01 -6.17
N ALA A 284 -18.40 -9.39 -7.45
CA ALA A 284 -19.52 -10.18 -7.98
C ALA A 284 -19.64 -11.58 -7.35
N ALA A 285 -18.57 -12.15 -6.81
CA ALA A 285 -18.60 -13.48 -6.17
C ALA A 285 -19.55 -13.52 -4.97
N GLN A 286 -19.65 -12.44 -4.19
CA GLN A 286 -20.63 -12.34 -3.10
C GLN A 286 -22.06 -12.52 -3.61
N GLY A 287 -22.47 -11.75 -4.61
CA GLY A 287 -23.83 -11.85 -5.19
C GLY A 287 -24.13 -13.22 -5.79
N MET A 288 -23.13 -13.87 -6.41
CA MET A 288 -23.30 -15.22 -6.94
C MET A 288 -23.54 -16.26 -5.85
N ILE A 289 -22.83 -16.15 -4.71
CA ILE A 289 -23.03 -17.03 -3.56
C ILE A 289 -24.45 -16.85 -2.97
N GLU A 290 -24.90 -15.60 -2.82
CA GLU A 290 -26.23 -15.27 -2.31
C GLU A 290 -27.34 -15.80 -3.24
N LEU A 291 -27.20 -15.62 -4.55
CA LEU A 291 -28.13 -16.16 -5.55
C LEU A 291 -28.16 -17.70 -5.54
N THR A 292 -27.03 -18.36 -5.44
CA THR A 292 -26.95 -19.82 -5.36
C THR A 292 -27.70 -20.36 -4.14
N LYS A 293 -27.56 -19.73 -2.98
CA LYS A 293 -28.34 -20.09 -1.78
C LYS A 293 -29.84 -19.93 -1.99
N ALA A 294 -30.26 -18.83 -2.61
CA ALA A 294 -31.66 -18.57 -2.92
C ALA A 294 -32.25 -19.62 -3.86
N GLN A 295 -31.52 -20.02 -4.89
CA GLN A 295 -31.96 -21.07 -5.83
C GLN A 295 -32.03 -22.44 -5.16
N SER A 296 -31.04 -22.81 -4.34
CA SER A 296 -31.03 -24.08 -3.62
C SER A 296 -32.16 -24.23 -2.59
N ALA A 297 -32.71 -23.13 -2.09
CA ALA A 297 -33.81 -23.13 -1.14
C ALA A 297 -35.21 -23.21 -1.80
N GLN A 298 -35.29 -23.10 -3.13
CA GLN A 298 -36.53 -23.17 -3.91
C GLN A 298 -36.75 -24.57 -4.58
N GLY A 299 -35.72 -25.41 -4.60
CA GLY A 299 -35.78 -26.79 -5.10
C GLY A 299 -35.85 -27.80 -3.97
#